data_01b59a8e30daeae1d468b449894c4cb3
#
_entry.id   01b59a8e30daeae1d468b449894c4cb3
#
_cell.length_a   1.000
_cell.length_b   1.000
_cell.length_c   1.000
_cell.angle_alpha   90.00
_cell.angle_beta   90.00
_cell.angle_gamma   90.00
#
_symmetry.space_group_name_H-M   'P 1'
#
loop_
_entity.id
_entity.type
_entity.pdbx_description
1 polymer ?
#
loop_
_entity_poly.entity_id
_entity_poly.type
_entity_poly.pdbx_seq_one_letter_code
_entity_poly.pdbx_strand_id
1 'polypeptide(L)'
;GGATGTGGAKGGTTGTGGSPATGGTTGTGGSPGTGGSPPVTTACDILAGGGNTCVAAHSTVRVLYPGYTGPLYQVCKGSSKAGPASCTGTTMDIGSITGGYANAAAQDSFCSGGTCTISIIYDQTPNHNDLKPAPAGGAKASADNPATATDLKLTLNGHEAYGIWIKSGMGYRAGCTGCGVVTVKGTATGDKPETEYMVTSANGPPSKTSGKADGCCFDYGNAETDSHDDGNGTMEAVYFGDGVVWGTGSPGGHGASSWVMADLENGLYAGWSSTTQDQNIPTNTPLTTNYITAVLVGDSCTGHTGCAGTGSAYPNGRFALYGGDATTGTLKTEYDGVRPAKAGYVPMAKQGSIILGIGGDNSDSDGGQWFEGVMASGAATVATLNSLQANIVSAGYGK
;
A
#
# COMPACT_ATOMS: atom_id res chain seq x y z
N GLY A 1 -36.57 -53.50 -28.51
CA GLY A 1 -37.61 -53.87 -27.62
C GLY A 1 -37.83 -52.82 -26.58
N GLY A 2 -38.90 -52.06 -26.48
CA GLY A 2 -40.29 -52.45 -26.31
C GLY A 2 -40.56 -52.59 -24.83
N ALA A 3 -41.51 -52.08 -24.20
CA ALA A 3 -42.82 -51.55 -24.29
C ALA A 3 -43.21 -50.89 -22.93
N THR A 4 -43.88 -49.75 -22.90
CA THR A 4 -45.33 -49.50 -22.60
C THR A 4 -45.95 -50.04 -21.31
N GLY A 5 -46.71 -49.17 -20.66
CA GLY A 5 -47.78 -49.47 -19.67
C GLY A 5 -48.05 -48.29 -18.76
N THR A 6 -48.91 -47.42 -19.01
CA THR A 6 -50.35 -47.14 -18.93
C THR A 6 -50.98 -47.35 -17.56
N GLY A 7 -51.60 -46.29 -17.08
CA GLY A 7 -52.91 -46.25 -16.42
C GLY A 7 -52.85 -46.24 -14.89
N GLY A 8 -53.63 -45.52 -14.22
CA GLY A 8 -54.96 -44.99 -14.36
C GLY A 8 -55.43 -44.29 -13.12
N ALA A 9 -56.49 -43.63 -13.27
CA ALA A 9 -57.18 -42.59 -12.55
C ALA A 9 -58.01 -43.01 -11.33
N LYS A 10 -58.49 -41.92 -10.65
CA LYS A 10 -59.72 -41.71 -9.90
C LYS A 10 -59.66 -41.85 -8.37
N GLY A 11 -60.09 -40.84 -7.75
CA GLY A 11 -61.28 -40.72 -6.99
C GLY A 11 -61.23 -39.68 -5.89
N GLY A 12 -62.09 -38.68 -6.01
CA GLY A 12 -62.29 -37.63 -5.06
C GLY A 12 -63.19 -38.05 -3.90
N THR A 13 -63.22 -37.23 -2.86
CA THR A 13 -64.40 -36.99 -2.05
C THR A 13 -64.25 -35.64 -1.33
N THR A 14 -65.35 -34.92 -1.34
CA THR A 14 -65.74 -33.69 -0.66
C THR A 14 -65.75 -33.82 0.84
N GLY A 15 -65.31 -32.84 1.59
CA GLY A 15 -65.46 -32.68 3.01
C GLY A 15 -65.68 -31.23 3.40
N THR A 16 -66.90 -30.98 3.92
CA THR A 16 -67.48 -29.72 4.33
C THR A 16 -66.98 -29.24 5.69
N GLY A 17 -66.89 -27.92 5.85
CA GLY A 17 -67.25 -27.19 7.06
C GLY A 17 -66.23 -27.08 8.17
N GLY A 18 -65.84 -25.87 8.45
CA GLY A 18 -65.15 -25.50 9.69
C GLY A 18 -65.29 -24.01 9.96
N SER A 19 -65.90 -23.68 11.07
CA SER A 19 -66.24 -22.36 11.58
C SER A 19 -65.06 -21.48 11.96
N PRO A 20 -65.24 -20.17 12.15
CA PRO A 20 -64.19 -19.22 12.29
C PRO A 20 -63.57 -19.22 13.70
N ALA A 21 -62.24 -19.15 13.76
CA ALA A 21 -61.51 -18.89 14.98
C ALA A 21 -61.21 -17.38 15.11
N THR A 22 -61.69 -16.86 16.22
CA THR A 22 -61.42 -15.48 16.70
C THR A 22 -60.04 -15.35 17.30
N GLY A 23 -59.44 -14.16 17.18
CA GLY A 23 -58.40 -13.70 18.06
C GLY A 23 -57.04 -13.49 17.38
N GLY A 24 -56.89 -12.41 16.63
CA GLY A 24 -55.57 -11.87 16.26
C GLY A 24 -54.93 -11.19 17.46
N THR A 25 -53.80 -11.72 17.91
CA THR A 25 -52.89 -10.98 18.77
C THR A 25 -52.12 -9.99 17.92
N THR A 26 -52.17 -8.73 18.29
CA THR A 26 -51.38 -7.63 17.75
C THR A 26 -49.88 -7.99 17.84
N GLY A 27 -49.28 -8.25 16.70
CA GLY A 27 -47.81 -8.36 16.58
C GLY A 27 -47.18 -7.03 16.97
N THR A 28 -46.38 -7.05 18.03
CA THR A 28 -45.50 -5.95 18.41
C THR A 28 -44.63 -5.59 17.23
N GLY A 29 -44.66 -4.30 16.86
CA GLY A 29 -43.90 -3.76 15.75
C GLY A 29 -42.43 -4.13 15.84
N GLY A 30 -41.90 -4.64 14.76
CA GLY A 30 -40.47 -4.86 14.58
C GLY A 30 -39.75 -3.55 14.83
N SER A 31 -38.74 -3.58 15.68
CA SER A 31 -37.83 -2.46 15.87
C SER A 31 -37.32 -2.00 14.51
N PRO A 32 -37.23 -0.68 14.26
CA PRO A 32 -36.58 -0.17 13.06
C PRO A 32 -35.18 -0.79 13.00
N GLY A 33 -34.86 -1.47 11.92
CA GLY A 33 -33.50 -1.92 11.66
C GLY A 33 -32.57 -0.71 11.81
N THR A 34 -31.56 -0.84 12.64
CA THR A 34 -30.48 0.14 12.76
C THR A 34 -29.96 0.34 11.35
N GLY A 35 -30.26 1.49 10.74
CA GLY A 35 -29.75 1.87 9.45
C GLY A 35 -28.22 1.88 9.54
N GLY A 36 -27.58 0.86 9.03
CA GLY A 36 -26.12 0.84 8.86
C GLY A 36 -25.74 2.07 8.03
N SER A 37 -24.76 2.82 8.49
CA SER A 37 -24.15 3.84 7.66
C SER A 37 -23.82 3.22 6.29
N PRO A 38 -24.00 3.94 5.18
CA PRO A 38 -23.63 3.43 3.88
C PRO A 38 -22.17 2.97 3.93
N PRO A 39 -21.83 1.87 3.25
CA PRO A 39 -20.47 1.38 3.24
C PRO A 39 -19.52 2.47 2.74
N VAL A 40 -18.45 2.69 3.48
CA VAL A 40 -17.42 3.67 3.09
C VAL A 40 -16.73 3.14 1.85
N THR A 41 -16.71 3.91 0.76
CA THR A 41 -15.92 3.58 -0.43
C THR A 41 -14.45 3.59 -0.06
N THR A 42 -13.76 2.50 -0.27
CA THR A 42 -12.34 2.33 0.08
C THR A 42 -11.42 2.58 -1.11
N ALA A 43 -10.12 2.72 -0.85
CA ALA A 43 -9.11 2.84 -1.91
C ALA A 43 -9.17 1.64 -2.88
N CYS A 44 -9.34 0.43 -2.35
CA CYS A 44 -9.40 -0.78 -3.16
C CYS A 44 -10.71 -0.91 -3.96
N ASP A 45 -11.84 -0.34 -3.52
CA ASP A 45 -13.05 -0.25 -4.35
C ASP A 45 -12.79 0.58 -5.61
N ILE A 46 -12.10 1.70 -5.45
CA ILE A 46 -11.79 2.62 -6.55
C ILE A 46 -10.83 1.98 -7.55
N LEU A 47 -9.76 1.38 -7.05
CA LEU A 47 -8.79 0.69 -7.90
C LEU A 47 -9.45 -0.47 -8.65
N ALA A 48 -10.25 -1.29 -7.97
CA ALA A 48 -11.00 -2.38 -8.60
C ALA A 48 -12.00 -1.87 -9.64
N GLY A 49 -12.70 -0.76 -9.38
CA GLY A 49 -13.56 -0.10 -10.34
C GLY A 49 -12.82 0.40 -11.59
N GLY A 50 -11.54 0.69 -11.47
CA GLY A 50 -10.63 1.03 -12.58
C GLY A 50 -10.00 -0.20 -13.27
N GLY A 51 -10.30 -1.41 -12.82
CA GLY A 51 -9.72 -2.65 -13.35
C GLY A 51 -8.40 -3.07 -12.67
N ASN A 52 -8.01 -2.40 -11.58
CA ASN A 52 -6.77 -2.65 -10.84
C ASN A 52 -7.10 -3.32 -9.50
N THR A 53 -6.89 -4.63 -9.39
CA THR A 53 -7.18 -5.36 -8.16
C THR A 53 -6.10 -5.13 -7.11
N CYS A 54 -6.47 -4.72 -5.89
CA CYS A 54 -5.54 -4.64 -4.78
C CYS A 54 -4.94 -6.02 -4.47
N VAL A 55 -3.63 -6.08 -4.38
CA VAL A 55 -2.86 -7.28 -4.02
C VAL A 55 -2.28 -7.18 -2.62
N ALA A 56 -2.08 -5.97 -2.14
CA ALA A 56 -1.77 -5.66 -0.75
C ALA A 56 -2.35 -4.29 -0.38
N ALA A 57 -2.84 -4.14 0.86
CA ALA A 57 -3.40 -2.90 1.38
C ALA A 57 -3.02 -2.75 2.85
N HIS A 58 -2.05 -1.88 3.14
CA HIS A 58 -1.47 -1.67 4.46
C HIS A 58 -1.81 -0.27 4.98
N SER A 59 -2.23 -0.18 6.22
CA SER A 59 -2.52 1.12 6.84
C SER A 59 -2.51 1.00 8.36
N THR A 60 -2.02 2.06 9.00
CA THR A 60 -2.16 2.22 10.46
C THR A 60 -3.21 3.26 10.83
N VAL A 61 -3.88 3.86 9.85
CA VAL A 61 -4.78 4.98 10.08
C VAL A 61 -6.23 4.72 9.70
N ARG A 62 -6.49 3.86 8.68
CA ARG A 62 -7.86 3.57 8.22
C ARG A 62 -7.99 2.25 7.45
N VAL A 63 -9.23 1.83 7.22
CA VAL A 63 -9.58 0.72 6.34
C VAL A 63 -9.42 1.13 4.88
N LEU A 64 -8.75 0.28 4.09
CA LEU A 64 -8.46 0.47 2.66
C LEU A 64 -9.13 -0.57 1.76
N TYR A 65 -9.57 -1.70 2.33
CA TYR A 65 -10.16 -2.81 1.57
C TYR A 65 -11.64 -3.00 1.93
N PRO A 66 -12.53 -3.19 0.94
CA PRO A 66 -13.97 -3.27 1.17
C PRO A 66 -14.35 -4.42 2.09
N GLY A 67 -15.19 -4.12 3.08
CA GLY A 67 -15.68 -5.11 4.02
C GLY A 67 -14.64 -5.65 5.01
N TYR A 68 -13.44 -5.09 5.05
CA TYR A 68 -12.43 -5.51 6.02
C TYR A 68 -12.82 -5.13 7.45
N THR A 69 -12.78 -6.10 8.33
CA THR A 69 -13.13 -5.97 9.77
C THR A 69 -12.00 -6.47 10.69
N GLY A 70 -10.88 -6.90 10.11
CA GLY A 70 -9.70 -7.35 10.84
C GLY A 70 -8.91 -6.21 11.47
N PRO A 71 -7.80 -6.53 12.15
CA PRO A 71 -6.90 -5.54 12.70
C PRO A 71 -6.11 -4.84 11.58
N LEU A 72 -5.84 -3.55 11.76
CA LEU A 72 -5.01 -2.77 10.85
C LEU A 72 -3.51 -3.03 11.11
N TYR A 73 -3.14 -3.09 12.39
CA TYR A 73 -1.77 -3.36 12.82
C TYR A 73 -1.73 -3.95 14.23
N GLN A 74 -0.58 -4.49 14.61
CA GLN A 74 -0.33 -5.00 15.94
C GLN A 74 0.72 -4.16 16.67
N VAL A 75 0.44 -3.80 17.90
CA VAL A 75 1.40 -3.17 18.79
C VAL A 75 1.95 -4.17 19.82
N CYS A 76 3.23 -3.99 20.17
CA CYS A 76 3.94 -4.75 21.17
C CYS A 76 4.36 -3.82 22.31
N LYS A 77 3.86 -4.06 23.53
CA LYS A 77 4.21 -3.31 24.72
C LYS A 77 5.30 -4.03 25.52
N GLY A 78 6.32 -3.28 25.92
CA GLY A 78 7.43 -3.78 26.70
C GLY A 78 8.64 -4.11 25.83
N SER A 79 9.21 -5.30 25.98
CA SER A 79 10.41 -5.66 25.24
C SER A 79 10.13 -5.92 23.76
N SER A 80 10.95 -5.33 22.92
CA SER A 80 11.01 -5.61 21.49
C SER A 80 12.45 -5.89 21.07
N LYS A 81 12.61 -6.58 19.93
CA LYS A 81 13.89 -6.87 19.30
C LYS A 81 13.77 -6.69 17.80
N ALA A 82 14.90 -6.61 17.11
CA ALA A 82 14.93 -6.57 15.67
C ALA A 82 14.39 -7.84 14.99
N GLY A 83 13.89 -7.70 13.79
CA GLY A 83 13.44 -8.78 12.92
C GLY A 83 11.98 -9.20 13.08
N PRO A 84 11.52 -10.16 12.26
CA PRO A 84 10.12 -10.52 12.14
C PRO A 84 9.43 -11.05 13.40
N ALA A 85 10.21 -11.59 14.34
CA ALA A 85 9.73 -11.99 15.68
C ALA A 85 9.99 -10.88 16.69
N SER A 86 9.67 -9.64 16.35
CA SER A 86 10.10 -8.44 17.08
C SER A 86 9.50 -8.30 18.47
N CYS A 87 8.31 -8.84 18.71
CA CYS A 87 7.69 -8.72 20.03
C CYS A 87 8.12 -9.82 20.97
N THR A 88 8.66 -9.44 22.12
CA THR A 88 8.94 -10.33 23.26
C THR A 88 8.14 -9.95 24.51
N GLY A 89 7.32 -8.91 24.41
CA GLY A 89 6.37 -8.45 25.43
C GLY A 89 4.95 -8.92 25.19
N THR A 90 3.98 -8.09 25.56
CA THR A 90 2.57 -8.34 25.29
C THR A 90 2.12 -7.65 24.00
N THR A 91 1.21 -8.26 23.26
CA THR A 91 0.69 -7.72 22.00
C THR A 91 -0.77 -7.31 22.11
N MET A 92 -1.17 -6.36 21.30
CA MET A 92 -2.56 -5.99 21.04
C MET A 92 -2.75 -5.65 19.57
N ASP A 93 -3.80 -6.21 18.99
CA ASP A 93 -4.25 -5.90 17.65
C ASP A 93 -5.11 -4.64 17.68
N ILE A 94 -4.77 -3.67 16.83
CA ILE A 94 -5.51 -2.43 16.69
C ILE A 94 -6.39 -2.52 15.45
N GLY A 95 -7.69 -2.60 15.67
CA GLY A 95 -8.71 -2.58 14.62
C GLY A 95 -9.20 -1.19 14.28
N SER A 96 -10.34 -1.13 13.59
CA SER A 96 -10.99 0.12 13.23
C SER A 96 -12.22 0.40 14.10
N ILE A 97 -12.57 1.68 14.23
CA ILE A 97 -13.84 2.17 14.77
C ILE A 97 -14.86 2.38 13.64
N THR A 98 -16.10 2.75 14.00
CA THR A 98 -17.10 3.17 13.02
C THR A 98 -16.57 4.27 12.11
N GLY A 99 -16.78 4.15 10.81
CA GLY A 99 -16.19 5.05 9.80
C GLY A 99 -14.88 4.56 9.22
N GLY A 100 -14.33 3.44 9.75
CA GLY A 100 -13.13 2.80 9.20
C GLY A 100 -11.81 3.40 9.67
N TYR A 101 -11.80 4.33 10.62
CA TYR A 101 -10.58 4.91 11.20
C TYR A 101 -9.98 3.99 12.26
N ALA A 102 -8.67 4.02 12.43
CA ALA A 102 -7.98 3.22 13.45
C ALA A 102 -8.45 3.55 14.87
N ASN A 103 -8.49 2.55 15.73
CA ASN A 103 -8.87 2.71 17.14
C ASN A 103 -7.68 3.20 17.98
N ALA A 104 -7.31 4.47 17.83
CA ALA A 104 -6.21 5.08 18.59
C ALA A 104 -6.41 5.03 20.11
N ALA A 105 -7.66 5.14 20.58
CA ALA A 105 -7.96 5.09 22.02
C ALA A 105 -7.61 3.71 22.63
N ALA A 106 -7.80 2.62 21.88
CA ALA A 106 -7.38 1.28 22.32
C ALA A 106 -5.85 1.20 22.43
N GLN A 107 -5.12 1.76 21.44
CA GLN A 107 -3.66 1.85 21.49
C GLN A 107 -3.18 2.69 22.67
N ASP A 108 -3.75 3.89 22.88
CA ASP A 108 -3.38 4.78 23.98
C ASP A 108 -3.55 4.10 25.34
N SER A 109 -4.68 3.42 25.52
CA SER A 109 -4.96 2.66 26.73
C SER A 109 -3.95 1.52 26.95
N PHE A 110 -3.68 0.73 25.90
CA PHE A 110 -2.76 -0.40 25.97
C PHE A 110 -1.32 0.06 26.18
N CYS A 111 -0.86 1.10 25.49
CA CYS A 111 0.51 1.60 25.55
C CYS A 111 0.78 2.50 26.75
N SER A 112 -0.24 2.85 27.55
CA SER A 112 -0.10 3.69 28.73
C SER A 112 0.93 3.11 29.72
N GLY A 113 1.87 3.97 30.16
CA GLY A 113 2.90 3.60 31.14
C GLY A 113 4.00 2.69 30.59
N GLY A 114 4.15 2.55 29.27
CA GLY A 114 5.22 1.77 28.66
C GLY A 114 5.50 2.16 27.23
N THR A 115 6.59 1.65 26.67
CA THR A 115 6.91 1.81 25.25
C THR A 115 6.17 0.77 24.43
N CYS A 116 5.55 1.18 23.34
CA CYS A 116 4.98 0.29 22.32
C CYS A 116 5.72 0.42 20.99
N THR A 117 5.89 -0.70 20.31
CA THR A 117 6.41 -0.76 18.95
C THR A 117 5.38 -1.44 18.03
N ILE A 118 5.47 -1.22 16.73
CA ILE A 118 4.61 -1.87 15.73
C ILE A 118 5.27 -3.17 15.31
N SER A 119 4.66 -4.31 15.64
CA SER A 119 5.19 -5.65 15.34
C SER A 119 4.66 -6.24 14.05
N ILE A 120 3.47 -5.84 13.61
CA ILE A 120 2.83 -6.29 12.35
C ILE A 120 2.03 -5.11 11.78
N ILE A 121 2.10 -4.92 10.46
CA ILE A 121 1.14 -4.13 9.69
C ILE A 121 0.38 -5.13 8.84
N TYR A 122 -0.93 -5.29 9.11
CA TYR A 122 -1.73 -6.31 8.44
C TYR A 122 -2.09 -5.90 7.02
N ASP A 123 -1.99 -6.84 6.10
CA ASP A 123 -2.58 -6.71 4.77
C ASP A 123 -4.09 -6.91 4.86
N GLN A 124 -4.84 -5.90 4.50
CA GLN A 124 -6.30 -5.92 4.56
C GLN A 124 -6.94 -6.72 3.43
N THR A 125 -6.16 -7.14 2.42
CA THR A 125 -6.65 -7.99 1.33
C THR A 125 -6.73 -9.46 1.75
N PRO A 126 -7.46 -10.31 1.03
CA PRO A 126 -7.47 -11.75 1.30
C PRO A 126 -6.12 -12.47 1.11
N ASN A 127 -5.11 -11.78 0.62
CA ASN A 127 -3.78 -12.35 0.38
C ASN A 127 -2.97 -12.52 1.66
N HIS A 128 -3.21 -11.67 2.68
CA HIS A 128 -2.49 -11.67 3.96
C HIS A 128 -0.98 -11.50 3.80
N ASN A 129 -0.59 -10.56 2.97
CA ASN A 129 0.81 -10.15 2.75
C ASN A 129 1.29 -9.24 3.89
N ASP A 130 1.14 -9.67 5.12
CA ASP A 130 1.41 -8.86 6.32
C ASP A 130 2.88 -8.44 6.39
N LEU A 131 3.13 -7.17 6.68
CA LEU A 131 4.46 -6.63 6.87
C LEU A 131 4.93 -6.80 8.32
N LYS A 132 6.15 -7.27 8.48
CA LYS A 132 6.86 -7.36 9.77
C LYS A 132 8.23 -6.72 9.66
N PRO A 133 8.86 -6.31 10.79
CA PRO A 133 10.22 -5.80 10.74
C PRO A 133 11.13 -6.70 9.91
N ALA A 134 11.91 -6.10 9.01
CA ALA A 134 12.66 -6.84 8.02
C ALA A 134 13.78 -7.70 8.66
N PRO A 135 14.11 -8.86 8.07
CA PRO A 135 15.29 -9.63 8.45
C PRO A 135 16.57 -8.91 8.00
N ALA A 136 17.72 -9.50 8.25
CA ALA A 136 18.98 -9.10 7.63
C ALA A 136 18.90 -9.25 6.10
N GLY A 137 19.62 -8.40 5.37
CA GLY A 137 19.71 -8.41 3.91
C GLY A 137 21.11 -8.09 3.40
N GLY A 138 21.23 -7.84 2.11
CA GLY A 138 22.53 -7.57 1.44
C GLY A 138 23.22 -6.33 1.95
N ALA A 139 22.50 -5.23 2.13
CA ALA A 139 23.06 -3.99 2.64
C ALA A 139 23.35 -4.02 4.14
N LYS A 140 22.71 -4.91 4.88
CA LYS A 140 22.79 -4.92 6.35
C LYS A 140 22.72 -6.33 6.94
N ALA A 141 23.76 -6.70 7.67
CA ALA A 141 23.88 -8.01 8.30
C ALA A 141 22.98 -8.19 9.56
N SER A 142 22.29 -7.17 10.03
CA SER A 142 21.35 -7.21 11.14
C SER A 142 19.93 -6.93 10.70
N ALA A 143 18.97 -7.58 11.35
CA ALA A 143 17.55 -7.30 11.12
C ALA A 143 17.14 -5.89 11.61
N ASP A 144 16.03 -5.37 11.07
CA ASP A 144 15.50 -4.06 11.39
C ASP A 144 14.73 -4.01 12.70
N ASN A 145 14.76 -2.87 13.34
CA ASN A 145 13.98 -2.61 14.54
C ASN A 145 12.52 -2.27 14.16
N PRO A 146 11.55 -2.67 15.00
CA PRO A 146 10.20 -2.21 14.85
C PRO A 146 10.10 -0.70 15.19
N ALA A 147 9.28 0.03 14.45
CA ALA A 147 9.03 1.44 14.71
C ALA A 147 8.25 1.65 16.02
N THR A 148 8.47 2.79 16.68
CA THR A 148 7.71 3.20 17.87
C THR A 148 6.26 3.52 17.49
N ALA A 149 5.30 2.88 18.15
CA ALA A 149 3.89 2.99 17.79
C ALA A 149 3.25 4.35 18.11
N THR A 150 3.88 5.15 18.97
CA THR A 150 3.32 6.41 19.50
C THR A 150 4.04 7.67 19.00
N ASP A 151 5.05 7.52 18.12
CA ASP A 151 5.89 8.66 17.70
C ASP A 151 5.18 9.61 16.71
N LEU A 152 4.14 9.14 16.02
CA LEU A 152 3.49 9.93 14.97
C LEU A 152 1.97 9.94 15.11
N LYS A 153 1.48 10.78 16.04
CA LYS A 153 0.04 11.00 16.23
C LYS A 153 -0.48 12.01 15.22
N LEU A 154 -1.65 11.75 14.66
CA LEU A 154 -2.32 12.63 13.70
C LEU A 154 -3.85 12.58 13.88
N THR A 155 -4.55 13.42 13.13
CA THR A 155 -6.01 13.43 13.07
C THR A 155 -6.49 13.14 11.65
N LEU A 156 -7.50 12.30 11.51
CA LEU A 156 -8.25 12.08 10.28
C LEU A 156 -9.72 12.36 10.54
N ASN A 157 -10.26 13.38 9.89
CA ASN A 157 -11.67 13.76 10.00
C ASN A 157 -12.20 13.77 11.46
N GLY A 158 -11.46 14.38 12.37
CA GLY A 158 -11.77 14.44 13.80
C GLY A 158 -11.42 13.21 14.62
N HIS A 159 -10.90 12.13 14.01
CA HIS A 159 -10.47 10.92 14.70
C HIS A 159 -8.96 10.89 14.86
N GLU A 160 -8.50 10.60 16.08
CA GLU A 160 -7.08 10.37 16.32
C GLU A 160 -6.64 9.03 15.67
N ALA A 161 -5.42 9.04 15.13
CA ALA A 161 -4.74 7.85 14.60
C ALA A 161 -3.23 7.97 14.80
N TYR A 162 -2.50 6.90 14.52
CA TYR A 162 -1.05 6.87 14.55
C TYR A 162 -0.52 6.41 13.20
N GLY A 163 0.33 7.25 12.58
CA GLY A 163 1.19 6.82 11.47
C GLY A 163 2.46 6.14 11.98
N ILE A 164 3.32 5.78 11.07
CA ILE A 164 4.62 5.18 11.36
C ILE A 164 5.71 6.17 11.02
N TRP A 165 6.58 6.46 11.97
CA TRP A 165 7.82 7.17 11.71
C TRP A 165 8.95 6.17 11.55
N ILE A 166 9.30 5.88 10.31
CA ILE A 166 10.46 5.09 9.95
C ILE A 166 11.71 5.97 10.16
N LYS A 167 12.65 5.46 10.92
CA LYS A 167 13.97 6.06 11.16
C LYS A 167 15.02 5.08 10.69
N SER A 168 16.23 5.55 10.42
CA SER A 168 17.36 4.66 10.09
C SER A 168 17.44 3.47 11.04
N GLY A 169 17.60 2.27 10.49
CA GLY A 169 17.58 1.01 11.24
C GLY A 169 16.18 0.43 11.44
N MET A 170 15.16 0.97 10.78
CA MET A 170 13.77 0.49 10.83
C MET A 170 13.24 0.25 9.43
N GLY A 171 12.53 -0.85 9.24
CA GLY A 171 11.85 -1.17 8.01
C GLY A 171 11.02 -2.45 8.13
N TYR A 172 10.13 -2.67 7.19
CA TYR A 172 9.19 -3.79 7.20
C TYR A 172 9.22 -4.52 5.86
N ARG A 173 9.03 -5.84 5.91
CA ARG A 173 9.09 -6.66 4.71
C ARG A 173 8.18 -7.88 4.78
N ALA A 174 7.70 -8.32 3.61
CA ALA A 174 7.05 -9.60 3.37
C ALA A 174 7.58 -10.19 2.05
N GLY A 175 7.56 -11.52 1.93
CA GLY A 175 7.89 -12.19 0.67
C GLY A 175 9.36 -12.54 0.51
N CYS A 176 10.11 -12.71 1.61
CA CYS A 176 11.51 -13.07 1.53
C CYS A 176 11.87 -14.25 2.44
N THR A 177 13.03 -14.87 2.16
CA THR A 177 13.64 -15.82 3.07
C THR A 177 13.94 -15.16 4.40
N GLY A 178 13.39 -15.68 5.48
CA GLY A 178 13.53 -15.09 6.82
C GLY A 178 12.50 -14.04 7.18
N CYS A 179 11.66 -13.60 6.24
CA CYS A 179 10.51 -12.75 6.51
C CYS A 179 9.46 -13.43 7.38
N GLY A 180 8.64 -12.66 8.08
CA GLY A 180 7.49 -13.17 8.81
C GLY A 180 6.43 -13.79 7.90
N VAL A 181 6.24 -13.24 6.72
CA VAL A 181 5.51 -13.83 5.59
C VAL A 181 6.54 -14.16 4.51
N VAL A 182 6.80 -15.43 4.29
CA VAL A 182 7.86 -15.89 3.38
C VAL A 182 7.42 -15.84 1.91
N THR A 183 6.14 -16.08 1.65
CA THR A 183 5.59 -16.07 0.29
C THR A 183 4.43 -15.10 0.21
N VAL A 184 4.57 -14.07 -0.59
CA VAL A 184 3.49 -13.13 -0.93
C VAL A 184 2.64 -13.64 -2.09
N LYS A 185 1.44 -13.09 -2.22
CA LYS A 185 0.47 -13.47 -3.24
C LYS A 185 0.03 -12.26 -4.05
N GLY A 186 -0.11 -12.47 -5.34
CA GLY A 186 -0.75 -11.50 -6.25
C GLY A 186 0.14 -10.34 -6.70
N THR A 187 1.29 -10.11 -6.10
CA THR A 187 2.25 -9.07 -6.50
C THR A 187 2.77 -9.32 -7.92
N ALA A 188 3.12 -8.26 -8.62
CA ALA A 188 3.68 -8.35 -9.95
C ALA A 188 5.05 -9.02 -9.91
N THR A 189 5.34 -9.85 -10.93
CA THR A 189 6.65 -10.47 -11.13
C THR A 189 7.04 -10.33 -12.60
N GLY A 190 8.34 -10.27 -12.85
CA GLY A 190 8.87 -10.00 -14.18
C GLY A 190 8.45 -8.61 -14.65
N ASP A 191 8.02 -8.51 -15.90
CA ASP A 191 7.64 -7.22 -16.49
C ASP A 191 6.11 -6.92 -16.40
N LYS A 192 5.39 -7.57 -15.47
CA LYS A 192 3.94 -7.33 -15.32
C LYS A 192 3.67 -5.93 -14.81
N PRO A 193 2.61 -5.26 -15.32
CA PRO A 193 2.25 -3.92 -14.84
C PRO A 193 1.71 -3.96 -13.42
N GLU A 194 2.00 -2.88 -12.68
CA GLU A 194 1.47 -2.65 -11.33
C GLU A 194 1.26 -1.17 -11.04
N THR A 195 0.50 -0.91 -10.01
CA THR A 195 0.24 0.43 -9.47
C THR A 195 0.47 0.40 -7.98
N GLU A 196 1.26 1.33 -7.50
CA GLU A 196 1.60 1.46 -6.09
C GLU A 196 1.36 2.88 -5.61
N TYR A 197 0.82 3.03 -4.42
CA TYR A 197 0.80 4.34 -3.77
C TYR A 197 1.10 4.24 -2.30
N MET A 198 1.60 5.33 -1.75
CA MET A 198 1.63 5.57 -0.31
C MET A 198 1.16 6.98 0.03
N VAL A 199 0.59 7.14 1.22
CA VAL A 199 0.43 8.45 1.85
C VAL A 199 1.56 8.64 2.85
N THR A 200 2.32 9.73 2.67
CA THR A 200 3.54 10.06 3.38
C THR A 200 3.56 11.53 3.79
N SER A 201 4.70 12.06 4.21
CA SER A 201 4.87 13.45 4.66
C SER A 201 6.23 14.01 4.22
N ALA A 202 6.26 15.28 3.88
CA ALA A 202 7.52 16.02 3.72
C ALA A 202 8.15 16.45 5.07
N ASN A 203 7.48 16.20 6.19
CA ASN A 203 8.01 16.53 7.52
C ASN A 203 8.90 15.40 8.03
N GLY A 204 10.17 15.74 8.27
CA GLY A 204 11.09 14.86 8.98
C GLY A 204 11.71 13.72 8.18
N PRO A 205 12.11 13.90 6.91
CA PRO A 205 13.00 12.92 6.30
C PRO A 205 14.33 12.92 7.07
N PRO A 206 14.82 11.75 7.50
CA PRO A 206 16.03 11.62 8.33
C PRO A 206 17.30 12.05 7.61
N SER A 207 17.34 11.99 6.28
CA SER A 207 18.46 12.43 5.46
C SER A 207 18.90 13.86 5.77
N LYS A 208 17.98 14.71 6.25
CA LYS A 208 18.30 16.08 6.68
C LYS A 208 18.84 16.19 8.10
N THR A 209 18.61 15.18 8.94
CA THR A 209 19.01 15.25 10.37
C THR A 209 20.38 14.66 10.63
N SER A 210 20.89 13.76 9.77
CA SER A 210 22.18 13.12 9.94
C SER A 210 23.36 13.86 9.30
N GLY A 211 23.10 14.85 8.44
CA GLY A 211 24.14 15.52 7.65
C GLY A 211 24.86 14.59 6.66
N LYS A 212 24.37 13.39 6.49
CA LYS A 212 24.84 12.42 5.52
C LYS A 212 23.81 12.30 4.41
N ALA A 213 24.26 12.55 3.21
CA ALA A 213 23.53 12.34 1.97
C ALA A 213 23.48 10.85 1.58
N ASP A 214 23.46 9.94 2.54
CA ASP A 214 23.70 8.52 2.32
C ASP A 214 22.40 7.70 2.48
N GLY A 215 21.23 8.37 2.43
CA GLY A 215 19.96 7.73 2.67
C GLY A 215 19.44 6.95 1.48
N CYS A 216 19.37 5.65 1.59
CA CYS A 216 18.52 4.76 0.85
C CYS A 216 17.92 3.75 1.84
N CYS A 217 16.67 3.42 1.75
CA CYS A 217 15.61 3.98 0.95
C CYS A 217 14.36 4.14 1.81
N PHE A 218 13.50 5.09 1.49
CA PHE A 218 12.17 5.17 2.09
C PHE A 218 11.14 4.78 1.04
N ASP A 219 11.08 3.49 0.75
CA ASP A 219 10.27 2.89 -0.30
C ASP A 219 9.01 2.22 0.25
N TYR A 220 8.02 2.09 -0.63
CA TYR A 220 6.91 1.18 -0.48
C TYR A 220 6.60 0.55 -1.83
N GLY A 221 6.68 -0.77 -1.92
CA GLY A 221 6.39 -1.47 -3.17
C GLY A 221 7.08 -2.82 -3.34
N ASN A 222 7.34 -3.15 -4.60
CA ASN A 222 7.85 -4.44 -5.06
C ASN A 222 9.38 -4.50 -4.94
N ALA A 223 9.89 -5.61 -4.41
CA ALA A 223 11.33 -5.80 -4.19
C ALA A 223 11.77 -7.26 -4.40
N GLU A 224 13.05 -7.52 -4.20
CA GLU A 224 13.69 -8.83 -4.29
C GLU A 224 13.20 -9.81 -3.22
N THR A 225 13.16 -11.11 -3.55
CA THR A 225 12.67 -12.14 -2.62
C THR A 225 13.77 -12.73 -1.72
N ASP A 226 15.00 -12.41 -1.93
CA ASP A 226 16.13 -12.84 -1.08
C ASP A 226 16.75 -11.72 -0.24
N SER A 227 16.23 -10.48 -0.38
CA SER A 227 16.75 -9.29 0.32
C SER A 227 18.16 -8.89 -0.10
N HIS A 228 18.54 -9.15 -1.35
CA HIS A 228 19.82 -8.75 -1.94
C HIS A 228 19.59 -8.00 -3.24
N ASP A 229 20.55 -7.14 -3.60
CA ASP A 229 20.58 -6.50 -4.92
C ASP A 229 20.83 -7.56 -6.00
N ASP A 230 19.81 -7.86 -6.79
CA ASP A 230 19.87 -8.80 -7.92
C ASP A 230 20.05 -8.08 -9.28
N GLY A 231 20.28 -6.79 -9.25
CA GLY A 231 20.55 -5.96 -10.41
C GLY A 231 19.39 -5.14 -10.91
N ASN A 232 19.64 -4.34 -11.91
CA ASN A 232 18.66 -3.41 -12.48
C ASN A 232 17.31 -4.06 -12.78
N GLY A 233 16.23 -3.44 -12.33
CA GLY A 233 14.86 -3.83 -12.68
C GLY A 233 14.32 -5.03 -11.92
N THR A 234 14.96 -5.50 -10.86
CA THR A 234 14.48 -6.59 -10.00
C THR A 234 13.48 -6.12 -8.96
N MET A 235 13.42 -4.82 -8.71
CA MET A 235 12.38 -4.14 -7.93
C MET A 235 11.67 -3.04 -8.72
N GLU A 236 10.53 -2.61 -8.23
CA GLU A 236 9.81 -1.41 -8.65
C GLU A 236 9.03 -0.91 -7.43
N ALA A 237 9.48 0.17 -6.80
CA ALA A 237 8.85 0.69 -5.59
C ALA A 237 8.72 2.21 -5.65
N VAL A 238 7.64 2.75 -5.07
CA VAL A 238 7.50 4.19 -4.92
C VAL A 238 8.39 4.68 -3.78
N TYR A 239 9.32 5.55 -4.11
CA TYR A 239 10.19 6.26 -3.18
C TYR A 239 9.67 7.68 -2.94
N PHE A 240 9.80 8.17 -1.71
CA PHE A 240 9.56 9.56 -1.38
C PHE A 240 10.68 10.10 -0.49
N GLY A 241 11.50 11.00 -1.03
CA GLY A 241 12.63 11.58 -0.33
C GLY A 241 13.46 12.51 -1.21
N ASP A 242 14.68 12.84 -0.77
CA ASP A 242 15.57 13.74 -1.51
C ASP A 242 16.46 13.02 -2.55
N GLY A 243 16.57 11.71 -2.48
CA GLY A 243 17.24 10.87 -3.49
C GLY A 243 18.71 11.20 -3.76
N VAL A 244 19.38 11.92 -2.86
CA VAL A 244 20.67 12.57 -3.13
C VAL A 244 21.78 11.60 -3.51
N VAL A 245 21.73 10.37 -3.02
CA VAL A 245 22.83 9.40 -3.23
C VAL A 245 22.58 8.50 -4.44
N TRP A 246 21.38 7.99 -4.60
CA TRP A 246 21.05 7.00 -5.63
C TRP A 246 20.30 7.58 -6.83
N GLY A 247 19.71 8.74 -6.67
CA GLY A 247 19.22 9.54 -7.78
C GLY A 247 20.38 10.25 -8.45
N THR A 248 21.08 9.57 -9.32
CA THR A 248 22.31 10.01 -10.02
C THR A 248 22.57 11.49 -9.99
N GLY A 249 23.50 11.84 -9.14
CA GLY A 249 24.09 13.14 -9.13
C GLY A 249 23.11 14.22 -8.82
N SER A 250 22.60 14.21 -7.63
CA SER A 250 21.78 15.28 -7.11
C SER A 250 20.62 15.61 -8.07
N PRO A 251 19.42 15.62 -7.68
CA PRO A 251 18.38 16.15 -8.54
C PRO A 251 18.80 17.54 -8.95
N GLY A 252 19.42 17.66 -10.10
CA GLY A 252 20.01 18.77 -10.80
C GLY A 252 19.69 20.15 -10.29
N GLY A 253 20.19 20.50 -9.13
CA GLY A 253 19.93 21.79 -8.51
C GLY A 253 18.57 21.97 -7.87
N HIS A 254 17.75 20.92 -7.69
CA HIS A 254 16.45 21.01 -7.00
C HIS A 254 16.59 21.30 -5.50
N GLY A 255 17.78 21.19 -4.92
CA GLY A 255 18.00 21.45 -3.50
C GLY A 255 17.49 20.33 -2.59
N ALA A 256 17.58 20.53 -1.29
CA ALA A 256 17.12 19.60 -0.27
C ALA A 256 15.58 19.65 -0.15
N SER A 257 14.87 18.88 -0.96
CA SER A 257 13.42 18.74 -0.97
C SER A 257 13.07 17.28 -1.20
N SER A 258 11.82 16.91 -1.08
CA SER A 258 11.38 15.55 -1.28
C SER A 258 10.54 15.43 -2.55
N TRP A 259 10.79 14.38 -3.33
CA TRP A 259 10.12 14.07 -4.58
C TRP A 259 9.52 12.68 -4.55
N VAL A 260 8.52 12.46 -5.39
CA VAL A 260 8.08 11.12 -5.77
C VAL A 260 9.05 10.61 -6.81
N MET A 261 9.66 9.46 -6.54
CA MET A 261 10.57 8.77 -7.45
C MET A 261 10.19 7.30 -7.58
N ALA A 262 10.72 6.63 -8.59
CA ALA A 262 10.72 5.18 -8.69
C ALA A 262 12.08 4.64 -8.27
N ASP A 263 12.10 3.73 -7.31
CA ASP A 263 13.24 2.83 -7.13
C ASP A 263 13.05 1.62 -8.04
N LEU A 264 13.97 1.45 -8.96
CA LEU A 264 13.95 0.38 -9.96
C LEU A 264 15.11 -0.60 -9.79
N GLU A 265 15.69 -0.64 -8.61
CA GLU A 265 16.99 -1.22 -8.25
C GLU A 265 18.16 -0.55 -8.99
N ASN A 266 19.23 -0.28 -8.28
CA ASN A 266 20.41 0.41 -8.79
C ASN A 266 20.13 1.80 -9.41
N GLY A 267 19.12 2.49 -8.90
CA GLY A 267 18.84 3.89 -9.22
C GLY A 267 17.45 4.35 -8.84
N LEU A 268 17.38 5.52 -8.21
CA LEU A 268 16.17 6.29 -7.95
C LEU A 268 15.90 7.22 -9.14
N TYR A 269 14.72 7.13 -9.71
CA TYR A 269 14.35 7.83 -10.93
C TYR A 269 13.20 8.82 -10.67
N ALA A 270 13.52 10.12 -10.72
CA ALA A 270 12.51 11.19 -10.78
C ALA A 270 11.84 11.30 -12.16
N GLY A 271 12.32 10.53 -13.11
CA GLY A 271 11.94 10.44 -14.50
C GLY A 271 13.12 9.92 -15.33
N TRP A 272 13.01 9.98 -16.64
CA TRP A 272 14.09 9.59 -17.55
C TRP A 272 14.12 10.44 -18.81
N SER A 273 15.28 10.98 -19.13
CA SER A 273 15.51 11.65 -20.39
C SER A 273 16.25 10.72 -21.36
N SER A 274 15.57 10.26 -22.40
CA SER A 274 16.19 9.44 -23.44
C SER A 274 17.28 10.18 -24.22
N THR A 275 17.25 11.51 -24.23
CA THR A 275 18.21 12.35 -24.96
C THR A 275 19.50 12.57 -24.16
N THR A 276 19.37 12.93 -22.89
CA THR A 276 20.52 13.25 -22.03
C THR A 276 20.94 12.08 -21.15
N GLN A 277 20.18 10.97 -21.14
CA GLN A 277 20.36 9.82 -20.24
C GLN A 277 20.32 10.24 -18.76
N ASP A 278 19.46 11.21 -18.45
CA ASP A 278 19.35 11.79 -17.13
C ASP A 278 18.16 11.19 -16.36
N GLN A 279 18.38 10.81 -15.11
CA GLN A 279 17.38 10.32 -14.16
C GLN A 279 16.56 11.46 -13.56
N ASN A 280 16.97 12.67 -13.79
CA ASN A 280 16.48 13.84 -13.11
C ASN A 280 15.75 14.76 -14.09
N ILE A 281 14.44 14.63 -14.11
CA ILE A 281 13.59 15.37 -15.04
C ILE A 281 13.12 16.67 -14.39
N PRO A 282 13.37 17.84 -15.02
CA PRO A 282 12.98 19.14 -14.49
C PRO A 282 11.46 19.30 -14.27
N THR A 283 10.63 18.45 -14.87
CA THR A 283 9.16 18.48 -14.70
C THR A 283 8.70 17.87 -13.40
N ASN A 284 9.49 16.96 -12.81
CA ASN A 284 9.22 16.46 -11.45
C ASN A 284 9.48 17.62 -10.46
N THR A 285 8.58 17.84 -9.54
CA THR A 285 8.62 18.95 -8.61
C THR A 285 8.56 18.49 -7.17
N PRO A 286 9.28 19.18 -6.27
CA PRO A 286 9.26 18.80 -4.86
C PRO A 286 7.89 19.02 -4.24
N LEU A 287 7.51 18.11 -3.36
CA LEU A 287 6.31 18.20 -2.54
C LEU A 287 6.71 18.51 -1.09
N THR A 288 6.05 19.51 -0.49
CA THR A 288 6.45 20.07 0.80
C THR A 288 5.33 20.09 1.84
N THR A 289 4.18 19.48 1.53
CA THR A 289 3.03 19.47 2.42
C THR A 289 3.17 18.42 3.51
N ASN A 290 2.38 18.55 4.57
CA ASN A 290 2.42 17.63 5.71
C ASN A 290 1.88 16.23 5.40
N TYR A 291 1.03 16.12 4.38
CA TYR A 291 0.46 14.86 3.93
C TYR A 291 0.51 14.84 2.41
N ILE A 292 1.12 13.79 1.88
CA ILE A 292 1.41 13.67 0.45
C ILE A 292 0.95 12.30 -0.04
N THR A 293 0.24 12.30 -1.15
CA THR A 293 0.01 11.10 -1.93
C THR A 293 1.14 10.96 -2.94
N ALA A 294 1.88 9.88 -2.87
CA ALA A 294 2.92 9.49 -3.83
C ALA A 294 2.48 8.23 -4.56
N VAL A 295 2.55 8.23 -5.89
CA VAL A 295 2.09 7.11 -6.73
C VAL A 295 3.14 6.77 -7.78
N LEU A 296 3.38 5.48 -7.96
CA LEU A 296 4.12 4.88 -9.07
C LEU A 296 3.19 3.97 -9.87
N VAL A 297 3.24 4.10 -11.19
CA VAL A 297 2.60 3.17 -12.13
C VAL A 297 3.68 2.58 -13.01
N GLY A 298 3.97 1.31 -12.82
CA GLY A 298 4.81 0.53 -13.71
C GLY A 298 3.98 -0.09 -14.82
N ASP A 299 4.42 0.04 -16.08
CA ASP A 299 3.68 -0.47 -17.22
C ASP A 299 4.58 -1.32 -18.12
N SER A 300 4.10 -2.53 -18.42
CA SER A 300 4.80 -3.50 -19.25
C SER A 300 4.78 -3.09 -20.72
N CYS A 301 5.86 -3.41 -21.43
CA CYS A 301 5.88 -3.33 -22.89
C CYS A 301 5.09 -4.44 -23.58
N THR A 302 4.82 -5.54 -22.89
CA THR A 302 4.20 -6.72 -23.50
C THR A 302 2.68 -6.61 -23.45
N GLY A 303 2.05 -6.43 -24.60
CA GLY A 303 0.59 -6.48 -24.73
C GLY A 303 -0.14 -5.17 -24.44
N HIS A 304 0.56 -4.07 -24.15
CA HIS A 304 -0.04 -2.75 -23.99
C HIS A 304 -0.04 -1.95 -25.29
N THR A 305 -1.16 -1.29 -25.59
CA THR A 305 -1.24 -0.25 -26.60
C THR A 305 -0.33 0.90 -26.16
N GLY A 306 0.80 1.05 -26.79
CA GLY A 306 1.78 2.07 -26.42
C GLY A 306 3.16 1.52 -26.10
N CYS A 307 3.28 0.24 -25.74
CA CYS A 307 4.55 -0.46 -25.58
C CYS A 307 4.90 -1.30 -26.79
N ALA A 308 6.12 -1.25 -27.23
CA ALA A 308 6.80 -2.11 -28.20
C ALA A 308 5.93 -2.69 -29.35
N GLY A 309 5.43 -1.84 -30.15
CA GLY A 309 5.10 -2.11 -31.55
C GLY A 309 5.73 -1.00 -32.36
N THR A 310 5.92 -1.20 -33.62
CA THR A 310 6.32 -0.12 -34.54
C THR A 310 5.34 1.04 -34.37
N GLY A 311 5.78 2.15 -33.77
CA GLY A 311 4.94 3.31 -33.48
C GLY A 311 4.54 3.50 -32.00
N SER A 312 5.02 2.64 -31.07
CA SER A 312 4.80 2.83 -29.63
C SER A 312 5.50 4.10 -29.12
N ALA A 313 4.77 4.88 -28.31
CA ALA A 313 5.36 6.01 -27.60
C ALA A 313 6.38 5.56 -26.52
N TYR A 314 6.29 4.31 -26.07
CA TYR A 314 7.08 3.75 -24.96
C TYR A 314 7.75 2.42 -25.34
N PRO A 315 8.71 2.42 -26.28
CA PRO A 315 9.33 1.18 -26.78
C PRO A 315 10.10 0.39 -25.72
N ASN A 316 10.45 1.03 -24.61
CA ASN A 316 11.23 0.46 -23.51
C ASN A 316 10.40 0.31 -22.23
N GLY A 317 9.08 0.08 -22.34
CA GLY A 317 8.20 0.13 -21.19
C GLY A 317 7.98 1.56 -20.69
N ARG A 318 7.02 1.69 -19.80
CA ARG A 318 6.59 2.97 -19.25
C ARG A 318 6.65 2.88 -17.72
N PHE A 319 7.02 3.97 -17.10
CA PHE A 319 6.65 4.24 -15.72
C PHE A 319 6.11 5.66 -15.61
N ALA A 320 5.24 5.87 -14.64
CA ALA A 320 4.70 7.18 -14.37
C ALA A 320 4.66 7.46 -12.87
N LEU A 321 4.97 8.69 -12.54
CA LEU A 321 5.01 9.21 -11.16
C LEU A 321 3.95 10.28 -11.00
N TYR A 322 3.19 10.19 -9.92
CA TYR A 322 2.20 11.21 -9.59
C TYR A 322 2.37 11.61 -8.13
N GLY A 323 2.16 12.89 -7.87
CA GLY A 323 2.24 13.44 -6.53
C GLY A 323 1.14 14.45 -6.26
N GLY A 324 0.72 14.59 -5.01
CA GLY A 324 -0.27 15.58 -4.62
C GLY A 324 -0.39 15.75 -3.12
N ASP A 325 -1.03 16.86 -2.73
CA ASP A 325 -1.40 17.09 -1.34
C ASP A 325 -2.56 16.16 -0.95
N ALA A 326 -2.34 15.28 0.02
CA ALA A 326 -3.35 14.33 0.49
C ALA A 326 -4.54 14.99 1.21
N THR A 327 -4.49 16.30 1.43
CA THR A 327 -5.56 17.06 2.10
C THR A 327 -6.47 17.80 1.14
N THR A 328 -6.07 17.97 -0.13
CA THR A 328 -6.79 18.79 -1.11
C THR A 328 -6.32 18.50 -2.55
N GLY A 329 -7.13 18.88 -3.53
CA GLY A 329 -6.75 18.92 -4.94
C GLY A 329 -6.72 17.57 -5.64
N THR A 330 -5.99 17.54 -6.74
CA THR A 330 -5.79 16.38 -7.61
C THR A 330 -4.31 16.04 -7.68
N LEU A 331 -4.01 14.83 -8.16
CA LEU A 331 -2.63 14.44 -8.43
C LEU A 331 -2.08 15.24 -9.61
N LYS A 332 -0.82 15.62 -9.49
CA LYS A 332 0.00 16.14 -10.58
C LYS A 332 0.80 14.98 -11.18
N THR A 333 0.92 14.95 -12.49
CA THR A 333 1.86 14.07 -13.16
C THR A 333 3.26 14.67 -12.99
N GLU A 334 4.12 13.99 -12.24
CA GLU A 334 5.51 14.38 -12.05
C GLU A 334 6.39 13.84 -13.17
N TYR A 335 6.08 12.63 -13.62
CA TYR A 335 6.68 12.02 -14.82
C TYR A 335 5.69 11.05 -15.45
N ASP A 336 5.71 10.94 -16.75
CA ASP A 336 5.01 9.90 -17.52
C ASP A 336 5.80 9.66 -18.81
N GLY A 337 6.51 8.54 -18.88
CA GLY A 337 7.42 8.31 -19.99
C GLY A 337 8.08 6.94 -19.99
N VAL A 338 9.10 6.83 -20.85
CA VAL A 338 9.85 5.58 -21.03
C VAL A 338 10.65 5.21 -19.78
N ARG A 339 10.82 3.91 -19.56
CA ARG A 339 11.79 3.39 -18.59
C ARG A 339 13.22 3.73 -19.00
N PRO A 340 14.18 3.73 -18.05
CA PRO A 340 15.58 3.97 -18.37
C PRO A 340 16.09 3.00 -19.44
N ALA A 341 16.76 3.52 -20.45
CA ALA A 341 17.35 2.72 -21.54
C ALA A 341 18.69 2.09 -21.08
N LYS A 342 18.62 1.32 -20.00
CA LYS A 342 19.75 0.57 -19.43
C LYS A 342 19.41 -0.90 -19.36
N ALA A 343 20.40 -1.77 -19.44
CA ALA A 343 20.20 -3.22 -19.30
C ALA A 343 19.53 -3.54 -17.95
N GLY A 344 18.56 -4.45 -17.97
CA GLY A 344 17.79 -4.88 -16.79
C GLY A 344 16.45 -4.18 -16.60
N TYR A 345 16.24 -2.96 -17.12
CA TYR A 345 14.95 -2.28 -16.99
C TYR A 345 13.97 -2.59 -18.14
N VAL A 346 14.42 -3.30 -19.15
CA VAL A 346 13.58 -3.66 -20.33
C VAL A 346 13.96 -5.04 -20.87
N PRO A 347 13.15 -6.06 -20.61
CA PRO A 347 12.02 -6.09 -19.66
C PRO A 347 12.53 -6.02 -18.23
N MET A 348 11.66 -5.62 -17.30
CA MET A 348 11.95 -5.75 -15.87
C MET A 348 11.86 -7.20 -15.39
N ALA A 349 12.53 -7.48 -14.28
CA ALA A 349 12.61 -8.81 -13.67
C ALA A 349 12.12 -8.79 -12.20
N LYS A 350 11.07 -8.01 -11.92
CA LYS A 350 10.50 -7.83 -10.58
C LYS A 350 10.25 -9.16 -9.88
N GLN A 351 10.54 -9.25 -8.60
CA GLN A 351 10.48 -10.51 -7.87
C GLN A 351 9.24 -10.67 -6.97
N GLY A 352 8.60 -9.56 -6.57
CA GLY A 352 7.29 -9.59 -5.93
C GLY A 352 7.29 -9.57 -4.41
N SER A 353 8.42 -9.41 -3.73
CA SER A 353 8.45 -9.09 -2.30
C SER A 353 7.81 -7.72 -2.04
N ILE A 354 7.39 -7.44 -0.82
CA ILE A 354 6.83 -6.14 -0.43
C ILE A 354 7.69 -5.52 0.66
N ILE A 355 8.08 -4.27 0.46
CA ILE A 355 8.89 -3.49 1.41
C ILE A 355 8.15 -2.23 1.87
N LEU A 356 8.54 -1.73 3.04
CA LEU A 356 8.18 -0.42 3.56
C LEU A 356 9.35 0.17 4.34
N GLY A 357 9.83 1.32 3.91
CA GLY A 357 10.85 2.12 4.60
C GLY A 357 12.27 1.60 4.46
N ILE A 358 12.53 0.72 3.51
CA ILE A 358 13.83 0.13 3.17
C ILE A 358 13.93 -0.08 1.67
N GLY A 359 15.13 -0.26 1.16
CA GLY A 359 15.39 -0.68 -0.22
C GLY A 359 15.28 -2.19 -0.43
N GLY A 360 15.47 -2.63 -1.67
CA GLY A 360 15.36 -4.03 -2.08
C GLY A 360 16.33 -4.97 -1.37
N ASP A 361 17.53 -4.53 -1.12
CA ASP A 361 18.59 -5.22 -0.39
C ASP A 361 18.57 -5.00 1.13
N ASN A 362 17.49 -4.41 1.66
CA ASN A 362 17.32 -3.96 3.05
C ASN A 362 18.26 -2.80 3.45
N SER A 363 18.65 -1.93 2.53
CA SER A 363 19.24 -0.64 2.87
C SER A 363 18.25 0.20 3.66
N ASP A 364 18.65 0.68 4.85
CA ASP A 364 17.78 1.26 5.87
C ASP A 364 18.31 2.56 6.48
N SER A 365 19.15 3.27 5.74
CA SER A 365 19.78 4.49 6.26
C SER A 365 18.92 5.75 6.11
N ASP A 366 17.87 5.68 5.31
CA ASP A 366 16.85 6.74 5.16
C ASP A 366 15.67 6.56 6.11
N GLY A 367 14.62 7.33 5.90
CA GLY A 367 13.36 7.20 6.63
C GLY A 367 12.36 8.28 6.27
N GLY A 368 11.19 8.17 6.87
CA GLY A 368 10.08 9.07 6.61
C GLY A 368 8.86 8.75 7.45
N GLN A 369 7.81 9.50 7.24
CA GLN A 369 6.52 9.29 7.89
C GLN A 369 5.58 8.60 6.89
N TRP A 370 5.00 7.49 7.30
CA TRP A 370 4.10 6.70 6.48
C TRP A 370 2.76 6.48 7.19
N PHE A 371 1.66 6.47 6.44
CA PHE A 371 0.31 6.35 6.97
C PHE A 371 -0.46 5.19 6.36
N GLU A 372 -0.43 5.05 5.06
CA GLU A 372 -1.08 3.97 4.30
C GLU A 372 -0.40 3.75 2.96
N GLY A 373 -0.58 2.56 2.38
CA GLY A 373 -0.14 2.24 1.05
C GLY A 373 -0.88 1.03 0.48
N VAL A 374 -0.97 0.98 -0.84
CA VAL A 374 -1.60 -0.11 -1.58
C VAL A 374 -0.74 -0.49 -2.77
N MET A 375 -0.64 -1.77 -3.02
CA MET A 375 -0.18 -2.33 -4.28
C MET A 375 -1.37 -2.96 -5.02
N ALA A 376 -1.49 -2.67 -6.30
CA ALA A 376 -2.55 -3.19 -7.15
C ALA A 376 -1.98 -3.73 -8.47
N SER A 377 -2.61 -4.76 -9.01
CA SER A 377 -2.26 -5.30 -10.32
C SER A 377 -2.64 -4.34 -11.45
N GLY A 378 -1.83 -4.29 -12.50
CA GLY A 378 -2.08 -3.49 -13.70
C GLY A 378 -1.76 -2.00 -13.53
N ALA A 379 -1.61 -1.33 -14.66
CA ALA A 379 -1.32 0.10 -14.74
C ALA A 379 -2.63 0.91 -14.63
N ALA A 380 -2.82 1.61 -13.52
CA ALA A 380 -4.02 2.42 -13.31
C ALA A 380 -4.04 3.65 -14.24
N THR A 381 -5.23 3.99 -14.70
CA THR A 381 -5.44 5.19 -15.52
C THR A 381 -5.40 6.46 -14.65
N VAL A 382 -5.10 7.61 -15.26
CA VAL A 382 -5.16 8.92 -14.59
C VAL A 382 -6.53 9.18 -13.97
N ALA A 383 -7.61 8.74 -14.62
CA ALA A 383 -8.98 8.87 -14.08
C ALA A 383 -9.16 8.05 -12.80
N THR A 384 -8.67 6.83 -12.77
CA THR A 384 -8.67 5.97 -11.57
C THR A 384 -7.85 6.61 -10.44
N LEU A 385 -6.65 7.10 -10.76
CA LEU A 385 -5.77 7.74 -9.79
C LEU A 385 -6.36 9.04 -9.22
N ASN A 386 -7.05 9.85 -10.04
CA ASN A 386 -7.75 11.04 -9.55
C ASN A 386 -8.93 10.68 -8.63
N SER A 387 -9.63 9.57 -8.91
CA SER A 387 -10.68 9.06 -8.02
C SER A 387 -10.10 8.54 -6.71
N LEU A 388 -8.93 7.89 -6.75
CA LEU A 388 -8.16 7.46 -5.58
C LEU A 388 -7.74 8.67 -4.74
N GLN A 389 -7.18 9.71 -5.37
CA GLN A 389 -6.82 10.95 -4.70
C GLN A 389 -8.02 11.60 -4.00
N ALA A 390 -9.18 11.65 -4.67
CA ALA A 390 -10.39 12.18 -4.05
C ALA A 390 -10.81 11.38 -2.80
N ASN A 391 -10.64 10.06 -2.81
CA ASN A 391 -10.86 9.20 -1.64
C ASN A 391 -9.86 9.51 -0.52
N ILE A 392 -8.57 9.66 -0.83
CA ILE A 392 -7.53 10.01 0.14
C ILE A 392 -7.83 11.38 0.77
N VAL A 393 -8.18 12.37 -0.05
CA VAL A 393 -8.59 13.71 0.44
C VAL A 393 -9.81 13.63 1.36
N SER A 394 -10.78 12.76 1.04
CA SER A 394 -11.98 12.56 1.85
C SER A 394 -11.71 11.89 3.21
N ALA A 395 -10.58 11.20 3.36
CA ALA A 395 -10.16 10.65 4.66
C ALA A 395 -9.85 11.74 5.68
N GLY A 396 -9.56 12.98 5.23
CA GLY A 396 -9.47 14.17 6.07
C GLY A 396 -8.19 14.21 6.90
N TYR A 397 -7.06 13.90 6.30
CA TYR A 397 -5.75 14.07 6.94
C TYR A 397 -5.55 15.47 7.50
N GLY A 398 -5.18 15.56 8.78
CA GLY A 398 -4.95 16.82 9.49
C GLY A 398 -6.22 17.64 9.83
N LYS A 399 -7.39 17.05 9.68
CA LYS A 399 -8.69 17.73 9.95
C LYS A 399 -9.39 17.12 11.15
#